data_51d1a246aa958b1275b88efe7e151561
#
_entry.id   51d1a246aa958b1275b88efe7e151561
#
_cell.length_a   1.000
_cell.length_b   1.000
_cell.length_c   1.000
_cell.angle_alpha   90.00
_cell.angle_beta   90.00
_cell.angle_gamma   90.00
#
_symmetry.space_group_name_H-M   'P 1'
#
loop_
_entity.id
_entity.type
_entity.pdbx_description
1 polymer ?
#
loop_
_entity_poly.entity_id
_entity_poly.type
_entity_poly.pdbx_seq_one_letter_code
_entity_poly.pdbx_strand_id
1 'polypeptide(L)'
;MDLLALPQSSMGTFIFHGWLIVEIFTDDGHVGIGNAALAPQVTKQVIDFYLKPLLIGTDPWDSEFLWQHMYRKTMAFGRKGIGMAAISALDIALWDILGKSAKQPVYRLLGGKTKARIPVYASRLYSVELDELASEAKRYKDEGFKAMKLRFGWGPVDGASGMQRNLNLVRTVREAVGDDIDVMADAYMGWTLDYAKRMLPLLEPFHLRWLEEPVIPDDIHGYAELKSYARVPIAGGEHEFTLYGFRDLLEARALDYIQFDTNRVGSITQARKIAALAEAHSVPVIPHAGQMHNYHIVMASLNSPMAEYFPVVDVEVGNELFWYIFNGEPKAKDGFIELDENISGLGITINEKALESFDVTG
;
A
#
# COMPACT_ATOMS: atom_id res chain seq x y z
N MET A 1 -23.26 -13.08 14.59
CA MET A 1 -23.41 -13.80 13.32
C MET A 1 -22.36 -14.89 13.29
N ASP A 2 -22.75 -16.12 13.23
CA ASP A 2 -21.89 -17.24 13.53
C ASP A 2 -21.34 -17.84 12.23
N LEU A 3 -20.05 -17.80 11.99
CA LEU A 3 -19.38 -18.51 10.90
C LEU A 3 -19.49 -20.05 11.02
N LEU A 4 -20.18 -20.52 12.07
CA LEU A 4 -20.31 -21.93 12.43
C LEU A 4 -21.13 -22.76 11.45
N ALA A 5 -22.07 -22.17 10.73
CA ALA A 5 -23.01 -22.92 9.90
C ALA A 5 -22.43 -23.38 8.56
N LEU A 6 -21.24 -22.90 8.17
CA LEU A 6 -20.65 -23.28 6.91
C LEU A 6 -19.81 -24.55 7.04
N PRO A 7 -20.02 -25.53 6.13
CA PRO A 7 -19.15 -26.70 6.06
C PRO A 7 -17.68 -26.27 5.82
N GLN A 8 -16.76 -27.20 5.89
CA GLN A 8 -15.29 -27.00 5.81
C GLN A 8 -14.78 -26.07 4.69
N SER A 9 -15.65 -25.61 3.79
CA SER A 9 -15.41 -24.64 2.72
C SER A 9 -15.62 -23.17 3.10
N SER A 10 -15.74 -22.83 4.37
CA SER A 10 -15.98 -21.47 4.84
C SER A 10 -14.86 -20.46 4.57
N MET A 11 -13.75 -20.93 4.07
CA MET A 11 -12.61 -20.09 3.66
C MET A 11 -11.86 -20.76 2.51
N GLY A 12 -11.75 -20.07 1.39
CA GLY A 12 -10.94 -20.43 0.24
C GLY A 12 -9.66 -19.60 0.16
N THR A 13 -8.57 -20.21 -0.23
CA THR A 13 -7.32 -19.52 -0.56
C THR A 13 -6.77 -20.07 -1.86
N PHE A 14 -6.43 -19.18 -2.81
CA PHE A 14 -5.80 -19.57 -4.07
C PHE A 14 -4.76 -18.54 -4.49
N ILE A 15 -3.81 -18.96 -5.34
CA ILE A 15 -2.72 -18.10 -5.81
C ILE A 15 -2.95 -17.83 -7.29
N PHE A 16 -2.80 -16.55 -7.66
CA PHE A 16 -2.93 -16.08 -9.02
C PHE A 16 -1.75 -15.15 -9.35
N HIS A 17 -0.89 -15.54 -10.28
CA HIS A 17 0.26 -14.75 -10.75
C HIS A 17 1.07 -14.04 -9.65
N GLY A 18 1.40 -14.77 -8.57
CA GLY A 18 2.15 -14.19 -7.47
C GLY A 18 1.29 -13.39 -6.47
N TRP A 19 -0.04 -13.45 -6.58
CA TRP A 19 -0.98 -12.90 -5.60
C TRP A 19 -1.76 -14.01 -4.92
N LEU A 20 -1.86 -13.91 -3.60
CA LEU A 20 -2.74 -14.77 -2.81
C LEU A 20 -4.08 -14.08 -2.66
N ILE A 21 -5.14 -14.78 -3.05
CA ILE A 21 -6.53 -14.35 -2.86
C ILE A 21 -7.13 -15.17 -1.72
N VAL A 22 -7.89 -14.48 -0.87
CA VAL A 22 -8.61 -15.04 0.27
C VAL A 22 -10.08 -14.75 0.11
N GLU A 23 -10.93 -15.77 0.26
CA GLU A 23 -12.37 -15.64 0.38
C GLU A 23 -12.82 -16.19 1.73
N ILE A 24 -13.59 -15.41 2.47
CA ILE A 24 -14.23 -15.82 3.72
C ILE A 24 -15.74 -15.81 3.50
N PHE A 25 -16.36 -16.94 3.78
CA PHE A 25 -17.81 -17.13 3.61
C PHE A 25 -18.50 -17.11 4.97
N THR A 26 -19.62 -16.43 5.06
CA THR A 26 -20.47 -16.39 6.25
C THR A 26 -21.72 -17.27 6.08
N ASP A 27 -22.33 -17.65 7.18
CA ASP A 27 -23.57 -18.44 7.22
C ASP A 27 -24.78 -17.69 6.63
N ASP A 28 -24.76 -16.37 6.61
CA ASP A 28 -25.78 -15.52 5.99
C ASP A 28 -25.51 -15.21 4.51
N GLY A 29 -24.48 -15.83 3.92
CA GLY A 29 -24.18 -15.79 2.49
C GLY A 29 -23.32 -14.62 2.04
N HIS A 30 -22.72 -13.82 2.93
CA HIS A 30 -21.71 -12.84 2.53
C HIS A 30 -20.38 -13.53 2.22
N VAL A 31 -19.67 -12.98 1.23
CA VAL A 31 -18.31 -13.39 0.87
C VAL A 31 -17.40 -12.18 1.00
N GLY A 32 -16.42 -12.26 1.90
CA GLY A 32 -15.35 -11.25 2.03
C GLY A 32 -14.14 -11.61 1.21
N ILE A 33 -13.57 -10.62 0.51
CA ILE A 33 -12.41 -10.79 -0.35
C ILE A 33 -11.22 -10.05 0.25
N GLY A 34 -10.08 -10.76 0.36
CA GLY A 34 -8.80 -10.19 0.75
C GLY A 34 -7.68 -10.70 -0.12
N ASN A 35 -6.51 -10.09 -0.01
CA ASN A 35 -5.38 -10.46 -0.81
C ASN A 35 -4.04 -10.15 -0.13
N ALA A 36 -2.98 -10.85 -0.57
CA ALA A 36 -1.60 -10.56 -0.22
C ALA A 36 -0.68 -10.86 -1.40
N ALA A 37 0.32 -10.01 -1.61
CA ALA A 37 1.34 -10.20 -2.65
C ALA A 37 2.69 -10.71 -2.09
N LEU A 38 2.93 -10.57 -0.79
CA LEU A 38 4.20 -10.95 -0.17
C LEU A 38 4.32 -12.46 -0.02
N ALA A 39 5.24 -13.07 -0.77
CA ALA A 39 5.53 -14.51 -0.75
C ALA A 39 4.26 -15.40 -0.70
N PRO A 40 3.39 -15.33 -1.70
CA PRO A 40 2.01 -15.83 -1.63
C PRO A 40 1.91 -17.31 -1.27
N GLN A 41 2.84 -18.15 -1.75
CA GLN A 41 2.87 -19.59 -1.44
C GLN A 41 3.08 -19.84 0.06
N VAL A 42 4.01 -19.12 0.67
CA VAL A 42 4.30 -19.25 2.10
C VAL A 42 3.23 -18.59 2.95
N THR A 43 2.73 -17.43 2.52
CA THR A 43 1.63 -16.73 3.19
C THR A 43 0.37 -17.59 3.22
N LYS A 44 0.06 -18.29 2.11
CA LYS A 44 -1.03 -19.27 2.05
C LYS A 44 -0.89 -20.37 3.12
N GLN A 45 0.31 -20.92 3.30
CA GLN A 45 0.54 -21.96 4.31
C GLN A 45 0.29 -21.42 5.74
N VAL A 46 0.71 -20.17 6.02
CA VAL A 46 0.43 -19.54 7.33
C VAL A 46 -1.07 -19.41 7.54
N ILE A 47 -1.81 -18.99 6.52
CA ILE A 47 -3.28 -18.91 6.61
C ILE A 47 -3.87 -20.28 6.85
N ASP A 48 -3.60 -21.24 5.98
CA ASP A 48 -4.29 -22.53 5.98
C ASP A 48 -4.04 -23.34 7.28
N PHE A 49 -2.79 -23.33 7.77
CA PHE A 49 -2.43 -24.15 8.92
C PHE A 49 -2.56 -23.45 10.28
N TYR A 50 -2.35 -22.14 10.35
CA TYR A 50 -2.29 -21.45 11.64
C TYR A 50 -3.46 -20.51 11.88
N LEU A 51 -3.96 -19.81 10.84
CA LEU A 51 -4.93 -18.73 11.04
C LEU A 51 -6.36 -19.14 10.72
N LYS A 52 -6.59 -19.92 9.66
CA LYS A 52 -7.91 -20.41 9.29
C LYS A 52 -8.64 -21.12 10.44
N PRO A 53 -8.00 -22.03 11.23
CA PRO A 53 -8.67 -22.69 12.35
C PRO A 53 -9.11 -21.72 13.46
N LEU A 54 -8.55 -20.50 13.52
CA LEU A 54 -8.91 -19.49 14.52
C LEU A 54 -10.15 -18.68 14.13
N LEU A 55 -10.46 -18.64 12.84
CA LEU A 55 -11.54 -17.81 12.29
C LEU A 55 -12.83 -18.60 12.05
N ILE A 56 -12.72 -19.91 11.77
CA ILE A 56 -13.90 -20.75 11.55
C ILE A 56 -14.75 -20.80 12.81
N GLY A 57 -16.04 -20.48 12.67
CA GLY A 57 -16.98 -20.48 13.77
C GLY A 57 -16.96 -19.23 14.64
N THR A 58 -16.31 -18.16 14.20
CA THR A 58 -16.26 -16.88 14.92
C THR A 58 -17.14 -15.81 14.25
N ASP A 59 -17.52 -14.80 15.01
CA ASP A 59 -18.26 -13.65 14.49
C ASP A 59 -17.30 -12.66 13.80
N PRO A 60 -17.47 -12.36 12.51
CA PRO A 60 -16.62 -11.37 11.82
C PRO A 60 -16.70 -9.96 12.40
N TRP A 61 -17.78 -9.62 13.15
CA TRP A 61 -17.90 -8.34 13.82
C TRP A 61 -16.93 -8.16 14.98
N ASP A 62 -16.36 -9.23 15.52
CA ASP A 62 -15.31 -9.21 16.54
C ASP A 62 -13.91 -8.95 15.93
N SER A 63 -13.83 -8.16 14.86
CA SER A 63 -12.62 -7.97 14.04
C SER A 63 -11.38 -7.59 14.87
N GLU A 64 -11.52 -6.76 15.90
CA GLU A 64 -10.41 -6.39 16.79
C GLU A 64 -9.90 -7.58 17.62
N PHE A 65 -10.83 -8.39 18.17
CA PHE A 65 -10.48 -9.59 18.91
C PHE A 65 -9.82 -10.63 17.99
N LEU A 66 -10.38 -10.84 16.79
CA LEU A 66 -9.87 -11.79 15.80
C LEU A 66 -8.46 -11.39 15.35
N TRP A 67 -8.24 -10.09 15.09
CA TRP A 67 -6.92 -9.58 14.78
C TRP A 67 -5.91 -9.88 15.89
N GLN A 68 -6.23 -9.58 17.13
CA GLN A 68 -5.36 -9.83 18.29
C GLN A 68 -5.13 -11.33 18.49
N HIS A 69 -6.13 -12.17 18.27
CA HIS A 69 -6.01 -13.61 18.39
C HIS A 69 -5.02 -14.16 17.35
N MET A 70 -5.17 -13.76 16.08
CA MET A 70 -4.23 -14.13 15.00
C MET A 70 -2.81 -13.64 15.31
N TYR A 71 -2.66 -12.40 15.72
CA TYR A 71 -1.36 -11.81 16.05
C TYR A 71 -0.66 -12.55 17.19
N ARG A 72 -1.36 -12.84 18.28
CA ARG A 72 -0.80 -13.60 19.41
C ARG A 72 -0.41 -15.02 19.04
N LYS A 73 -1.18 -15.66 18.19
CA LYS A 73 -0.89 -17.02 17.70
C LYS A 73 0.39 -17.08 16.88
N THR A 74 0.67 -16.05 16.10
CA THR A 74 1.84 -15.95 15.22
C THR A 74 3.01 -15.15 15.81
N MET A 75 2.84 -14.55 16.99
CA MET A 75 3.79 -13.59 17.57
C MET A 75 5.23 -14.11 17.65
N ALA A 76 5.43 -15.39 17.89
CA ALA A 76 6.77 -15.98 18.02
C ALA A 76 7.55 -15.95 16.69
N PHE A 77 6.86 -15.95 15.53
CA PHE A 77 7.51 -16.08 14.21
C PHE A 77 6.97 -15.09 13.16
N GLY A 78 5.88 -14.36 13.43
CA GLY A 78 5.14 -13.61 12.43
C GLY A 78 4.83 -12.13 12.78
N ARG A 79 5.62 -11.51 13.68
CA ARG A 79 5.41 -10.09 14.05
C ARG A 79 5.67 -9.11 12.92
N LYS A 80 6.48 -9.48 11.94
CA LYS A 80 6.81 -8.75 10.71
C LYS A 80 6.79 -9.74 9.53
N GLY A 81 6.75 -9.25 8.33
CA GLY A 81 6.83 -10.06 7.12
C GLY A 81 5.60 -10.94 6.89
N ILE A 82 5.84 -12.19 6.51
CA ILE A 82 4.83 -13.12 6.01
C ILE A 82 3.67 -13.36 6.98
N GLY A 83 3.94 -13.44 8.28
CA GLY A 83 2.88 -13.63 9.28
C GLY A 83 1.90 -12.44 9.31
N MET A 84 2.42 -11.22 9.18
CA MET A 84 1.59 -10.02 9.12
C MET A 84 0.87 -9.89 7.78
N ALA A 85 1.48 -10.26 6.66
CA ALA A 85 0.81 -10.31 5.37
C ALA A 85 -0.38 -11.29 5.37
N ALA A 86 -0.22 -12.45 6.03
CA ALA A 86 -1.31 -13.41 6.21
C ALA A 86 -2.46 -12.85 7.04
N ILE A 87 -2.17 -12.18 8.16
CA ILE A 87 -3.18 -11.50 8.98
C ILE A 87 -3.85 -10.38 8.18
N SER A 88 -3.07 -9.62 7.41
CA SER A 88 -3.59 -8.51 6.60
C SER A 88 -4.61 -9.00 5.57
N ALA A 89 -4.31 -10.07 4.84
CA ALA A 89 -5.23 -10.62 3.85
C ALA A 89 -6.57 -11.05 4.47
N LEU A 90 -6.52 -11.68 5.64
CA LEU A 90 -7.71 -12.10 6.37
C LEU A 90 -8.51 -10.91 6.91
N ASP A 91 -7.84 -9.91 7.48
CA ASP A 91 -8.50 -8.72 8.02
C ASP A 91 -9.13 -7.86 6.92
N ILE A 92 -8.52 -7.76 5.72
CA ILE A 92 -9.15 -7.12 4.55
C ILE A 92 -10.48 -7.82 4.22
N ALA A 93 -10.48 -9.16 4.17
CA ALA A 93 -11.70 -9.93 3.90
C ALA A 93 -12.77 -9.74 4.99
N LEU A 94 -12.36 -9.69 6.27
CA LEU A 94 -13.30 -9.42 7.37
C LEU A 94 -13.92 -8.01 7.23
N TRP A 95 -13.15 -6.98 6.94
CA TRP A 95 -13.68 -5.64 6.72
C TRP A 95 -14.61 -5.55 5.51
N ASP A 96 -14.36 -6.33 4.46
CA ASP A 96 -15.26 -6.45 3.32
C ASP A 96 -16.61 -7.07 3.74
N ILE A 97 -16.60 -8.12 4.57
CA ILE A 97 -17.81 -8.70 5.16
C ILE A 97 -18.55 -7.66 6.00
N LEU A 98 -17.86 -6.94 6.88
CA LEU A 98 -18.50 -5.93 7.74
C LEU A 98 -19.24 -4.88 6.90
N GLY A 99 -18.59 -4.38 5.83
CA GLY A 99 -19.22 -3.43 4.92
C GLY A 99 -20.41 -4.03 4.16
N LYS A 100 -20.31 -5.27 3.68
CA LYS A 100 -21.41 -6.00 3.01
C LYS A 100 -22.58 -6.25 3.94
N SER A 101 -22.33 -6.73 5.13
CA SER A 101 -23.35 -6.97 6.15
C SER A 101 -24.05 -5.68 6.59
N ALA A 102 -23.30 -4.59 6.75
CA ALA A 102 -23.84 -3.28 7.06
C ALA A 102 -24.51 -2.58 5.85
N LYS A 103 -24.37 -3.13 4.64
CA LYS A 103 -24.77 -2.50 3.37
C LYS A 103 -24.18 -1.10 3.20
N GLN A 104 -22.92 -0.94 3.58
CA GLN A 104 -22.18 0.33 3.52
C GLN A 104 -20.79 0.10 2.93
N PRO A 105 -20.22 1.08 2.21
CA PRO A 105 -18.80 1.05 1.87
C PRO A 105 -17.95 1.14 3.14
N VAL A 106 -16.80 0.46 3.12
CA VAL A 106 -15.90 0.36 4.30
C VAL A 106 -15.52 1.73 4.86
N TYR A 107 -15.29 2.76 4.01
CA TYR A 107 -14.95 4.09 4.51
C TYR A 107 -16.01 4.69 5.45
N ARG A 108 -17.30 4.31 5.31
CA ARG A 108 -18.36 4.76 6.24
C ARG A 108 -18.23 4.13 7.61
N LEU A 109 -17.78 2.88 7.67
CA LEU A 109 -17.50 2.21 8.96
C LEU A 109 -16.25 2.78 9.63
N LEU A 110 -15.35 3.40 8.85
CA LEU A 110 -14.15 4.07 9.34
C LEU A 110 -14.36 5.52 9.79
N GLY A 111 -15.58 6.05 9.67
CA GLY A 111 -15.91 7.42 10.11
C GLY A 111 -16.50 8.30 9.01
N GLY A 112 -16.57 7.82 7.77
CA GLY A 112 -17.19 8.53 6.64
C GLY A 112 -16.20 9.33 5.80
N LYS A 113 -16.73 10.09 4.85
CA LYS A 113 -15.93 10.90 3.92
C LYS A 113 -15.32 12.12 4.61
N THR A 114 -14.03 12.31 4.45
CA THR A 114 -13.30 13.54 4.83
C THR A 114 -13.04 14.45 3.64
N LYS A 115 -13.24 13.95 2.42
CA LYS A 115 -13.05 14.65 1.14
C LYS A 115 -14.07 14.18 0.10
N ALA A 116 -14.37 15.01 -0.90
CA ALA A 116 -15.32 14.65 -1.95
C ALA A 116 -14.76 13.59 -2.92
N ARG A 117 -13.47 13.69 -3.23
CA ARG A 117 -12.72 12.80 -4.08
C ARG A 117 -11.28 12.69 -3.58
N ILE A 118 -10.58 11.63 -3.94
CA ILE A 118 -9.22 11.35 -3.49
C ILE A 118 -8.23 11.86 -4.54
N PRO A 119 -7.37 12.86 -4.24
CA PRO A 119 -6.23 13.16 -5.11
C PRO A 119 -5.31 11.95 -5.19
N VAL A 120 -4.76 11.66 -6.36
CA VAL A 120 -3.81 10.55 -6.54
C VAL A 120 -2.56 11.00 -7.27
N TYR A 121 -1.43 10.31 -6.99
CA TYR A 121 -0.21 10.47 -7.74
C TYR A 121 0.08 9.25 -8.61
N ALA A 122 0.61 9.49 -9.82
CA ALA A 122 1.03 8.42 -10.72
C ALA A 122 2.34 7.80 -10.23
N SER A 123 2.31 6.53 -9.84
CA SER A 123 3.47 5.80 -9.30
C SER A 123 3.98 4.77 -10.30
N ARG A 124 4.63 5.24 -11.37
CA ARG A 124 5.08 4.34 -12.43
C ARG A 124 6.40 4.74 -13.13
N LEU A 125 6.93 5.93 -12.90
CA LEU A 125 8.13 6.37 -13.59
C LEU A 125 9.35 5.55 -13.15
N TYR A 126 9.71 4.56 -13.98
CA TYR A 126 10.88 3.71 -13.75
C TYR A 126 12.17 4.34 -14.30
N SER A 127 13.33 3.78 -13.92
CA SER A 127 14.64 4.18 -14.44
C SER A 127 14.88 3.58 -15.82
N VAL A 128 14.22 4.16 -16.82
CA VAL A 128 14.33 3.83 -18.25
C VAL A 128 15.17 4.89 -18.99
N GLU A 129 15.27 4.82 -20.31
CA GLU A 129 15.91 5.85 -21.12
C GLU A 129 15.25 7.22 -20.91
N LEU A 130 16.06 8.30 -20.86
CA LEU A 130 15.59 9.61 -20.43
C LEU A 130 14.50 10.20 -21.32
N ASP A 131 14.55 9.97 -22.63
CA ASP A 131 13.52 10.44 -23.56
C ASP A 131 12.17 9.72 -23.36
N GLU A 132 12.21 8.43 -23.05
CA GLU A 132 11.05 7.64 -22.69
C GLU A 132 10.45 8.13 -21.36
N LEU A 133 11.28 8.31 -20.35
CA LEU A 133 10.89 8.84 -19.05
C LEU A 133 10.22 10.21 -19.16
N ALA A 134 10.83 11.13 -19.96
CA ALA A 134 10.26 12.45 -20.20
C ALA A 134 8.89 12.38 -20.87
N SER A 135 8.74 11.47 -21.85
CA SER A 135 7.50 11.27 -22.60
C SER A 135 6.40 10.70 -21.69
N GLU A 136 6.74 9.74 -20.84
CA GLU A 136 5.81 9.14 -19.88
C GLU A 136 5.36 10.16 -18.82
N ALA A 137 6.28 10.95 -18.26
CA ALA A 137 5.96 12.01 -17.31
C ALA A 137 5.02 13.07 -17.92
N LYS A 138 5.27 13.51 -19.17
CA LYS A 138 4.35 14.42 -19.89
C LYS A 138 2.97 13.82 -20.08
N ARG A 139 2.89 12.56 -20.46
CA ARG A 139 1.61 11.85 -20.63
C ARG A 139 0.78 11.91 -19.33
N TYR A 140 1.36 11.58 -18.16
CA TYR A 140 0.64 11.66 -16.89
C TYR A 140 0.21 13.09 -16.53
N LYS A 141 1.03 14.08 -16.83
CA LYS A 141 0.64 15.48 -16.68
C LYS A 141 -0.56 15.83 -17.55
N ASP A 142 -0.58 15.38 -18.82
CA ASP A 142 -1.66 15.61 -19.78
C ASP A 142 -2.95 14.86 -19.38
N GLU A 143 -2.83 13.69 -18.75
CA GLU A 143 -3.93 12.95 -18.12
C GLU A 143 -4.47 13.60 -16.83
N GLY A 144 -3.91 14.74 -16.42
CA GLY A 144 -4.38 15.56 -15.31
C GLY A 144 -3.74 15.26 -13.95
N PHE A 145 -2.78 14.34 -13.86
CA PHE A 145 -2.07 14.09 -12.61
C PHE A 145 -1.29 15.34 -12.17
N LYS A 146 -1.44 15.70 -10.89
CA LYS A 146 -0.73 16.82 -10.25
C LYS A 146 0.45 16.36 -9.40
N ALA A 147 0.67 15.06 -9.31
CA ALA A 147 1.75 14.45 -8.58
C ALA A 147 2.19 13.14 -9.25
N MET A 148 3.47 12.82 -9.21
CA MET A 148 4.02 11.58 -9.75
C MET A 148 5.28 11.14 -9.03
N LYS A 149 5.51 9.84 -8.96
CA LYS A 149 6.67 9.22 -8.30
C LYS A 149 7.55 8.50 -9.30
N LEU A 150 8.85 8.81 -9.27
CA LEU A 150 9.89 8.10 -10.01
C LEU A 150 10.68 7.16 -9.10
N ARG A 151 11.30 6.14 -9.68
CA ARG A 151 12.17 5.19 -8.98
C ARG A 151 13.62 5.37 -9.41
N PHE A 152 14.53 5.41 -8.41
CA PHE A 152 15.94 5.39 -8.66
C PHE A 152 16.45 4.02 -9.09
N GLY A 153 17.45 3.99 -9.98
CA GLY A 153 18.01 2.74 -10.51
C GLY A 153 19.40 2.41 -9.95
N TRP A 154 20.05 3.32 -9.24
CA TRP A 154 21.45 3.16 -8.83
C TRP A 154 21.66 3.44 -7.35
N GLY A 155 22.64 2.74 -6.79
CA GLY A 155 22.98 2.78 -5.37
C GLY A 155 24.48 2.98 -5.10
N PRO A 156 24.94 2.72 -3.85
CA PRO A 156 26.32 2.94 -3.43
C PRO A 156 27.38 2.25 -4.27
N VAL A 157 27.09 1.06 -4.79
CA VAL A 157 28.02 0.26 -5.62
C VAL A 157 28.33 0.93 -6.97
N ASP A 158 27.45 1.81 -7.44
CA ASP A 158 27.59 2.53 -8.71
C ASP A 158 28.40 3.82 -8.58
N GLY A 159 28.77 4.20 -7.36
CA GLY A 159 29.60 5.36 -7.03
C GLY A 159 29.06 6.68 -7.59
N ALA A 160 29.98 7.59 -7.97
CA ALA A 160 29.60 8.91 -8.49
C ALA A 160 28.84 8.85 -9.81
N SER A 161 29.09 7.84 -10.64
CA SER A 161 28.36 7.65 -11.90
C SER A 161 26.89 7.33 -11.64
N GLY A 162 26.59 6.45 -10.68
CA GLY A 162 25.22 6.14 -10.27
C GLY A 162 24.49 7.34 -9.69
N MET A 163 25.18 8.13 -8.85
CA MET A 163 24.62 9.40 -8.35
C MET A 163 24.20 10.34 -9.48
N GLN A 164 25.09 10.52 -10.47
CA GLN A 164 24.78 11.39 -11.61
C GLN A 164 23.61 10.86 -12.45
N ARG A 165 23.51 9.54 -12.62
CA ARG A 165 22.38 8.93 -13.34
C ARG A 165 21.06 9.17 -12.59
N ASN A 166 21.03 8.96 -11.28
CA ASN A 166 19.86 9.27 -10.46
C ASN A 166 19.45 10.75 -10.55
N LEU A 167 20.41 11.67 -10.53
CA LEU A 167 20.15 13.11 -10.72
C LEU A 167 19.59 13.43 -12.11
N ASN A 168 20.06 12.73 -13.14
CA ASN A 168 19.54 12.91 -14.50
C ASN A 168 18.07 12.45 -14.60
N LEU A 169 17.66 11.36 -13.94
CA LEU A 169 16.25 10.96 -13.88
C LEU A 169 15.37 12.08 -13.30
N VAL A 170 15.75 12.59 -12.13
CA VAL A 170 14.98 13.67 -11.46
C VAL A 170 14.92 14.92 -12.30
N ARG A 171 16.06 15.34 -12.88
CA ARG A 171 16.13 16.50 -13.78
C ARG A 171 15.21 16.33 -14.97
N THR A 172 15.27 15.17 -15.64
CA THR A 172 14.45 14.86 -16.81
C THR A 172 12.97 14.95 -16.51
N VAL A 173 12.52 14.36 -15.40
CA VAL A 173 11.12 14.46 -14.99
C VAL A 173 10.74 15.91 -14.68
N ARG A 174 11.52 16.62 -13.87
CA ARG A 174 11.24 18.01 -13.49
C ARG A 174 11.16 18.94 -14.71
N GLU A 175 12.10 18.83 -15.65
CA GLU A 175 12.11 19.61 -16.90
C GLU A 175 10.90 19.26 -17.78
N ALA A 176 10.48 17.99 -17.80
CA ALA A 176 9.33 17.54 -18.59
C ALA A 176 7.98 18.07 -18.07
N VAL A 177 7.83 18.16 -16.74
CA VAL A 177 6.52 18.48 -16.12
C VAL A 177 6.43 19.91 -15.56
N GLY A 178 7.58 20.58 -15.32
CA GLY A 178 7.63 21.94 -14.73
C GLY A 178 7.39 21.92 -13.21
N ASP A 179 7.31 23.11 -12.60
CA ASP A 179 7.29 23.28 -11.14
C ASP A 179 5.91 23.11 -10.51
N ASP A 180 4.83 23.14 -11.31
CA ASP A 180 3.45 23.01 -10.84
C ASP A 180 3.06 21.55 -10.52
N ILE A 181 3.94 20.60 -10.76
CA ILE A 181 3.72 19.17 -10.51
C ILE A 181 4.57 18.73 -9.32
N ASP A 182 3.94 18.10 -8.34
CA ASP A 182 4.65 17.44 -7.26
C ASP A 182 5.43 16.22 -7.81
N VAL A 183 6.72 16.20 -7.62
CA VAL A 183 7.58 15.06 -7.99
C VAL A 183 8.11 14.40 -6.73
N MET A 184 7.96 13.10 -6.64
CA MET A 184 8.51 12.25 -5.59
C MET A 184 9.53 11.29 -6.17
N ALA A 185 10.46 10.83 -5.35
CA ALA A 185 11.48 9.88 -5.78
C ALA A 185 11.62 8.75 -4.74
N ASP A 186 11.74 7.52 -5.22
CA ASP A 186 11.79 6.31 -4.43
C ASP A 186 13.15 5.61 -4.61
N ALA A 187 13.85 5.39 -3.50
CA ALA A 187 15.13 4.70 -3.48
C ALA A 187 15.03 3.23 -3.09
N TYR A 188 13.83 2.76 -2.71
CA TYR A 188 13.50 1.37 -2.39
C TYR A 188 14.55 0.68 -1.51
N MET A 189 14.92 1.31 -0.39
CA MET A 189 15.91 0.82 0.57
C MET A 189 17.34 0.61 0.00
N GLY A 190 17.59 1.11 -1.20
CA GLY A 190 18.81 0.80 -1.98
C GLY A 190 20.04 1.58 -1.57
N TRP A 191 19.93 2.54 -0.63
CA TRP A 191 21.04 3.40 -0.28
C TRP A 191 21.56 3.14 1.13
N THR A 192 22.80 3.54 1.37
CA THR A 192 23.36 3.67 2.73
C THR A 192 23.13 5.08 3.25
N LEU A 193 23.23 5.27 4.56
CA LEU A 193 23.09 6.57 5.19
C LEU A 193 24.08 7.60 4.61
N ASP A 194 25.35 7.20 4.40
CA ASP A 194 26.37 8.06 3.76
C ASP A 194 25.99 8.46 2.33
N TYR A 195 25.55 7.49 1.52
CA TYR A 195 25.11 7.76 0.14
C TYR A 195 23.92 8.70 0.12
N ALA A 196 22.91 8.47 0.97
CA ALA A 196 21.74 9.32 1.09
C ALA A 196 22.11 10.76 1.47
N LYS A 197 22.99 10.95 2.45
CA LYS A 197 23.50 12.28 2.84
C LYS A 197 24.22 13.01 1.72
N ARG A 198 24.92 12.30 0.85
CA ARG A 198 25.59 12.88 -0.32
C ARG A 198 24.60 13.22 -1.43
N MET A 199 23.54 12.43 -1.60
CA MET A 199 22.51 12.67 -2.60
C MET A 199 21.57 13.82 -2.24
N LEU A 200 21.16 13.95 -0.98
CA LEU A 200 20.15 14.90 -0.55
C LEU A 200 20.43 16.36 -0.96
N PRO A 201 21.65 16.93 -0.75
CA PRO A 201 21.93 18.29 -1.20
C PRO A 201 21.86 18.47 -2.72
N LEU A 202 22.13 17.40 -3.48
CA LEU A 202 22.05 17.40 -4.94
C LEU A 202 20.61 17.32 -5.44
N LEU A 203 19.69 16.79 -4.62
CA LEU A 203 18.25 16.68 -4.91
C LEU A 203 17.47 17.96 -4.51
N GLU A 204 17.97 18.75 -3.57
CA GLU A 204 17.29 19.97 -3.09
C GLU A 204 16.80 20.92 -4.22
N PRO A 205 17.62 21.21 -5.28
CA PRO A 205 17.19 22.11 -6.36
C PRO A 205 15.98 21.63 -7.17
N PHE A 206 15.60 20.37 -7.06
CA PHE A 206 14.48 19.80 -7.80
C PHE A 206 13.16 19.86 -7.04
N HIS A 207 13.15 20.36 -5.80
CA HIS A 207 11.95 20.53 -4.98
C HIS A 207 11.08 19.29 -4.93
N LEU A 208 11.68 18.13 -4.58
CA LEU A 208 10.95 16.89 -4.39
C LEU A 208 9.98 17.03 -3.22
N ARG A 209 8.77 16.51 -3.40
CA ARG A 209 7.77 16.44 -2.31
C ARG A 209 8.23 15.49 -1.20
N TRP A 210 8.89 14.38 -1.57
CA TRP A 210 9.62 13.51 -0.66
C TRP A 210 10.64 12.62 -1.38
N LEU A 211 11.59 12.12 -0.61
CA LEU A 211 12.46 10.99 -0.92
C LEU A 211 11.95 9.78 -0.11
N GLU A 212 11.57 8.70 -0.81
CA GLU A 212 11.00 7.49 -0.24
C GLU A 212 12.06 6.45 -0.01
N GLU A 213 12.01 5.80 1.15
CA GLU A 213 12.85 4.68 1.58
C GLU A 213 14.33 4.77 1.15
N PRO A 214 15.06 5.82 1.53
CA PRO A 214 16.48 5.94 1.17
C PRO A 214 17.35 4.84 1.79
N VAL A 215 17.04 4.41 3.02
CA VAL A 215 17.81 3.40 3.77
C VAL A 215 16.91 2.23 4.16
N ILE A 216 17.51 1.13 4.66
CA ILE A 216 16.77 -0.06 5.09
C ILE A 216 15.81 0.27 6.25
N PRO A 217 14.65 -0.41 6.36
CA PRO A 217 13.63 -0.09 7.36
C PRO A 217 14.09 -0.31 8.81
N ASP A 218 15.10 -1.14 9.04
CA ASP A 218 15.68 -1.37 10.37
C ASP A 218 16.49 -0.16 10.89
N ASP A 219 16.91 0.77 10.01
CA ASP A 219 17.72 1.94 10.39
C ASP A 219 16.85 3.16 10.75
N ILE A 220 16.00 3.02 11.77
CA ILE A 220 15.13 4.11 12.26
C ILE A 220 15.93 5.36 12.64
N HIS A 221 17.10 5.18 13.22
CA HIS A 221 17.97 6.30 13.58
C HIS A 221 18.57 6.99 12.36
N GLY A 222 18.93 6.23 11.31
CA GLY A 222 19.35 6.78 10.02
C GLY A 222 18.25 7.60 9.37
N TYR A 223 17.00 7.14 9.40
CA TYR A 223 15.85 7.94 8.93
C TYR A 223 15.71 9.24 9.72
N ALA A 224 15.76 9.21 11.05
CA ALA A 224 15.69 10.41 11.88
C ALA A 224 16.86 11.39 11.61
N GLU A 225 18.05 10.87 11.37
CA GLU A 225 19.22 11.66 11.01
C GLU A 225 19.05 12.31 9.62
N LEU A 226 18.61 11.57 8.61
CA LEU A 226 18.32 12.10 7.27
C LEU A 226 17.26 13.20 7.31
N LYS A 227 16.15 12.98 8.03
CA LYS A 227 15.10 13.98 8.19
C LYS A 227 15.62 15.25 8.86
N SER A 228 16.50 15.16 9.84
CA SER A 228 17.07 16.33 10.49
C SER A 228 18.09 17.06 9.62
N TYR A 229 18.73 16.33 8.70
CA TYR A 229 19.79 16.84 7.83
C TYR A 229 19.25 17.48 6.54
N ALA A 230 18.14 16.95 6.02
CA ALA A 230 17.65 17.25 4.68
C ALA A 230 16.60 18.36 4.64
N ARG A 231 16.58 19.13 3.56
CA ARG A 231 15.44 19.97 3.17
C ARG A 231 14.41 19.20 2.33
N VAL A 232 14.80 18.06 1.74
CA VAL A 232 13.88 17.16 1.05
C VAL A 232 13.16 16.31 2.12
N PRO A 233 11.83 16.35 2.21
CA PRO A 233 11.09 15.52 3.17
C PRO A 233 11.34 14.04 2.95
N ILE A 234 11.32 13.26 4.03
CA ILE A 234 11.56 11.82 4.01
C ILE A 234 10.25 11.06 4.21
N ALA A 235 9.96 10.12 3.33
CA ALA A 235 8.82 9.22 3.41
C ALA A 235 9.27 7.77 3.55
N GLY A 236 8.38 6.92 4.10
CA GLY A 236 8.63 5.49 4.19
C GLY A 236 7.63 4.77 5.07
N GLY A 237 7.85 3.47 5.21
CA GLY A 237 7.02 2.62 6.07
C GLY A 237 6.29 1.51 5.35
N GLU A 238 6.43 1.33 4.03
CA GLU A 238 5.82 0.19 3.33
C GLU A 238 6.41 -1.15 3.77
N HIS A 239 7.63 -1.14 4.29
CA HIS A 239 8.32 -2.31 4.85
C HIS A 239 8.28 -2.35 6.39
N GLU A 240 7.50 -1.47 7.04
CA GLU A 240 7.26 -1.57 8.48
C GLU A 240 5.90 -2.24 8.77
N PHE A 241 5.80 -2.86 9.94
CA PHE A 241 4.69 -3.72 10.33
C PHE A 241 4.12 -3.31 11.69
N THR A 242 2.79 -3.40 11.79
CA THR A 242 2.02 -3.17 13.02
C THR A 242 2.08 -1.75 13.59
N LEU A 243 1.12 -1.40 14.41
CA LEU A 243 1.11 -0.15 15.17
C LEU A 243 2.41 0.07 15.96
N TYR A 244 3.06 -1.00 16.41
CA TYR A 244 4.25 -0.89 17.25
C TYR A 244 5.47 -0.35 16.49
N GLY A 245 5.69 -0.81 15.24
CA GLY A 245 6.77 -0.28 14.42
C GLY A 245 6.54 1.19 14.04
N PHE A 246 5.30 1.55 13.74
CA PHE A 246 4.96 2.96 13.44
C PHE A 246 5.04 3.87 14.67
N ARG A 247 4.73 3.36 15.88
CA ARG A 247 5.02 4.10 17.12
C ARG A 247 6.51 4.43 17.20
N ASP A 248 7.37 3.44 16.99
CA ASP A 248 8.83 3.61 17.11
C ASP A 248 9.35 4.63 16.06
N LEU A 249 8.85 4.60 14.82
CA LEU A 249 9.16 5.59 13.79
C LEU A 249 8.70 7.01 14.16
N LEU A 250 7.51 7.15 14.73
CA LEU A 250 6.94 8.44 15.13
C LEU A 250 7.64 9.03 16.36
N GLU A 251 7.94 8.20 17.38
CA GLU A 251 8.69 8.62 18.57
C GLU A 251 10.10 9.07 18.21
N ALA A 252 10.76 8.38 17.28
CA ALA A 252 12.05 8.79 16.73
C ALA A 252 11.97 10.01 15.80
N ARG A 253 10.77 10.49 15.44
CA ARG A 253 10.55 11.53 14.41
C ARG A 253 11.24 11.23 13.08
N ALA A 254 11.23 9.96 12.70
CA ALA A 254 12.02 9.44 11.59
C ALA A 254 11.50 9.86 10.20
N LEU A 255 10.20 10.13 10.06
CA LEU A 255 9.54 10.37 8.78
C LEU A 255 8.72 11.67 8.78
N ASP A 256 8.61 12.30 7.61
CA ASP A 256 7.69 13.41 7.31
C ASP A 256 6.36 12.89 6.75
N TYR A 257 6.37 11.74 6.08
CA TYR A 257 5.20 11.05 5.55
C TYR A 257 5.27 9.56 5.91
N ILE A 258 4.19 9.03 6.45
CA ILE A 258 4.05 7.58 6.72
C ILE A 258 3.35 6.91 5.54
N GLN A 259 3.96 5.83 5.04
CA GLN A 259 3.49 5.06 3.90
C GLN A 259 3.31 3.58 4.27
N PHE A 260 2.43 3.29 5.24
CA PHE A 260 2.14 1.89 5.54
C PHE A 260 1.51 1.17 4.34
N ASP A 261 1.80 -0.11 4.19
CA ASP A 261 1.14 -0.98 3.21
C ASP A 261 0.03 -1.78 3.91
N THR A 262 -1.21 -1.59 3.50
CA THR A 262 -2.37 -2.24 4.15
C THR A 262 -2.34 -3.76 3.98
N ASN A 263 -1.73 -4.29 2.92
CA ASN A 263 -1.53 -5.73 2.75
C ASN A 263 -0.41 -6.31 3.64
N ARG A 264 0.38 -5.47 4.31
CA ARG A 264 1.54 -5.88 5.12
C ARG A 264 1.41 -5.48 6.58
N VAL A 265 0.87 -4.30 6.87
CA VAL A 265 0.90 -3.67 8.20
C VAL A 265 0.01 -4.34 9.26
N GLY A 266 -0.86 -5.23 8.86
CA GLY A 266 -1.95 -5.79 9.67
C GLY A 266 -3.30 -5.22 9.25
N SER A 267 -3.39 -4.76 8.03
CA SER A 267 -4.59 -4.34 7.31
C SER A 267 -5.30 -3.13 7.92
N ILE A 268 -6.58 -2.99 7.60
CA ILE A 268 -7.46 -1.86 7.95
C ILE A 268 -7.54 -1.68 9.47
N THR A 269 -7.60 -2.78 10.24
CA THR A 269 -7.63 -2.75 11.70
C THR A 269 -6.40 -2.06 12.30
N GLN A 270 -5.22 -2.23 11.72
CA GLN A 270 -4.01 -1.53 12.18
C GLN A 270 -3.86 -0.17 11.51
N ALA A 271 -4.13 -0.06 10.22
CA ALA A 271 -3.98 1.17 9.45
C ALA A 271 -4.77 2.34 10.05
N ARG A 272 -6.01 2.13 10.49
CA ARG A 272 -6.81 3.17 11.17
C ARG A 272 -6.19 3.67 12.47
N LYS A 273 -5.54 2.77 13.23
CA LYS A 273 -4.84 3.13 14.48
C LYS A 273 -3.56 3.89 14.20
N ILE A 274 -2.83 3.48 13.16
CA ILE A 274 -1.61 4.16 12.71
C ILE A 274 -1.96 5.55 12.20
N ALA A 275 -3.03 5.71 11.42
CA ALA A 275 -3.49 7.01 10.95
C ALA A 275 -3.82 7.95 12.10
N ALA A 276 -4.54 7.46 13.13
CA ALA A 276 -4.86 8.25 14.32
C ALA A 276 -3.62 8.60 15.16
N LEU A 277 -2.67 7.66 15.29
CA LEU A 277 -1.40 7.92 15.98
C LEU A 277 -0.57 8.96 15.23
N ALA A 278 -0.45 8.83 13.90
CA ALA A 278 0.25 9.79 13.05
C ALA A 278 -0.39 11.19 13.11
N GLU A 279 -1.73 11.28 13.15
CA GLU A 279 -2.45 12.53 13.32
C GLU A 279 -2.06 13.24 14.63
N ALA A 280 -1.96 12.50 15.74
CA ALA A 280 -1.53 13.04 17.03
C ALA A 280 -0.07 13.56 17.01
N HIS A 281 0.76 13.05 16.09
CA HIS A 281 2.12 13.51 15.82
C HIS A 281 2.21 14.57 14.71
N SER A 282 1.07 14.99 14.13
CA SER A 282 1.00 15.91 12.98
C SER A 282 1.75 15.39 11.75
N VAL A 283 1.78 14.08 11.56
CA VAL A 283 2.40 13.42 10.41
C VAL A 283 1.31 12.90 9.47
N PRO A 284 1.31 13.27 8.18
CA PRO A 284 0.38 12.72 7.20
C PRO A 284 0.67 11.26 6.88
N VAL A 285 -0.39 10.53 6.53
CA VAL A 285 -0.32 9.14 6.07
C VAL A 285 -0.70 9.05 4.60
N ILE A 286 0.07 8.34 3.82
CA ILE A 286 -0.17 8.08 2.38
C ILE A 286 0.10 6.60 2.16
N PRO A 287 -0.92 5.73 2.26
CA PRO A 287 -0.72 4.29 2.14
C PRO A 287 -0.01 3.90 0.84
N HIS A 288 0.97 3.00 0.97
CA HIS A 288 1.64 2.36 -0.16
C HIS A 288 0.67 1.46 -0.92
N ALA A 289 0.86 1.36 -2.21
CA ALA A 289 0.06 0.67 -3.21
C ALA A 289 -1.35 1.26 -3.39
N GLY A 290 -1.73 1.34 -4.64
CA GLY A 290 -3.09 1.73 -5.01
C GLY A 290 -3.98 0.51 -5.05
N GLN A 291 -4.95 0.42 -4.17
CA GLN A 291 -6.01 -0.61 -4.19
C GLN A 291 -7.22 -0.09 -3.41
N MET A 292 -8.38 -0.68 -3.66
CA MET A 292 -9.64 -0.23 -3.07
C MET A 292 -9.57 -0.13 -1.54
N HIS A 293 -8.96 -1.08 -0.83
CA HIS A 293 -8.83 -1.02 0.63
C HIS A 293 -8.04 0.20 1.12
N ASN A 294 -6.99 0.64 0.40
CA ASN A 294 -6.25 1.87 0.68
C ASN A 294 -7.12 3.11 0.42
N TYR A 295 -7.89 3.13 -0.67
CA TYR A 295 -8.76 4.26 -0.99
C TYR A 295 -9.85 4.48 0.06
N HIS A 296 -10.39 3.42 0.66
CA HIS A 296 -11.31 3.54 1.79
C HIS A 296 -10.66 4.20 3.01
N ILE A 297 -9.41 3.85 3.33
CA ILE A 297 -8.67 4.45 4.44
C ILE A 297 -8.39 5.92 4.15
N VAL A 298 -7.90 6.25 2.95
CA VAL A 298 -7.61 7.64 2.54
C VAL A 298 -8.87 8.49 2.55
N MET A 299 -9.99 7.96 2.07
CA MET A 299 -11.28 8.66 2.07
C MET A 299 -11.73 9.02 3.50
N ALA A 300 -11.49 8.15 4.48
CA ALA A 300 -11.91 8.33 5.85
C ALA A 300 -10.91 9.10 6.73
N SER A 301 -9.66 9.31 6.29
CA SER A 301 -8.60 9.93 7.09
C SER A 301 -8.38 11.39 6.72
N LEU A 302 -8.50 12.30 7.71
CA LEU A 302 -8.25 13.74 7.51
C LEU A 302 -6.77 14.02 7.20
N ASN A 303 -5.87 13.32 7.86
CA ASN A 303 -4.43 13.45 7.67
C ASN A 303 -3.87 12.65 6.50
N SER A 304 -4.73 12.17 5.57
CA SER A 304 -4.31 11.50 4.34
C SER A 304 -4.64 12.36 3.13
N PRO A 305 -3.67 13.14 2.63
CA PRO A 305 -3.93 14.15 1.59
C PRO A 305 -4.12 13.58 0.20
N MET A 306 -3.57 12.39 -0.09
CA MET A 306 -3.61 11.74 -1.40
C MET A 306 -3.41 10.24 -1.27
N ALA A 307 -3.62 9.50 -2.35
CA ALA A 307 -3.31 8.07 -2.44
C ALA A 307 -2.32 7.79 -3.57
N GLU A 308 -1.60 6.69 -3.44
CA GLU A 308 -0.83 6.10 -4.53
C GLU A 308 -1.77 5.53 -5.59
N TYR A 309 -1.39 5.66 -6.84
CA TYR A 309 -2.11 5.12 -7.97
C TYR A 309 -1.15 4.58 -9.03
N PHE A 310 -1.36 3.34 -9.43
CA PHE A 310 -0.65 2.76 -10.56
C PHE A 310 -1.47 2.97 -11.82
N PRO A 311 -1.04 3.84 -12.77
CA PRO A 311 -1.76 4.04 -14.02
C PRO A 311 -1.96 2.73 -14.77
N VAL A 312 -3.17 2.52 -15.30
CA VAL A 312 -3.50 1.33 -16.08
C VAL A 312 -2.76 1.40 -17.41
N VAL A 313 -1.86 0.45 -17.61
CA VAL A 313 -1.14 0.21 -18.87
C VAL A 313 -1.24 -1.27 -19.21
N ASP A 314 -0.59 -1.72 -20.27
CA ASP A 314 -0.50 -3.15 -20.57
C ASP A 314 0.04 -3.94 -19.39
N VAL A 315 -0.47 -5.18 -19.22
CA VAL A 315 -0.17 -6.02 -18.04
C VAL A 315 1.33 -6.22 -17.88
N GLU A 316 1.85 -5.67 -16.81
CA GLU A 316 3.17 -6.01 -16.32
C GLU A 316 3.06 -6.80 -15.02
N VAL A 317 4.08 -7.58 -14.73
CA VAL A 317 4.17 -8.36 -13.50
C VAL A 317 4.43 -7.40 -12.33
N GLY A 318 3.61 -7.47 -11.28
CA GLY A 318 3.83 -6.66 -10.09
C GLY A 318 2.56 -6.11 -9.44
N ASN A 319 2.63 -4.90 -8.94
CA ASN A 319 1.55 -4.26 -8.17
C ASN A 319 0.30 -3.93 -9.01
N GLU A 320 0.43 -3.84 -10.33
CA GLU A 320 -0.67 -3.51 -11.25
C GLU A 320 -1.62 -4.67 -11.54
N LEU A 321 -1.26 -5.90 -11.16
CA LEU A 321 -2.07 -7.09 -11.42
C LEU A 321 -3.48 -7.03 -10.81
N PHE A 322 -3.70 -6.25 -9.77
CA PHE A 322 -5.03 -6.08 -9.19
C PHE A 322 -6.07 -5.53 -10.18
N TRP A 323 -5.66 -4.79 -11.22
CA TRP A 323 -6.54 -4.33 -12.29
C TRP A 323 -7.16 -5.47 -13.11
N TYR A 324 -6.52 -6.64 -13.10
CA TYR A 324 -6.97 -7.84 -13.80
C TYR A 324 -7.67 -8.82 -12.88
N ILE A 325 -7.19 -8.89 -11.63
CA ILE A 325 -7.72 -9.83 -10.63
C ILE A 325 -9.09 -9.38 -10.13
N PHE A 326 -9.28 -8.06 -9.99
CA PHE A 326 -10.49 -7.51 -9.39
C PHE A 326 -11.28 -6.64 -10.39
N ASN A 327 -12.61 -6.84 -10.40
CA ASN A 327 -13.54 -5.86 -10.93
C ASN A 327 -13.85 -4.84 -9.81
N GLY A 328 -14.14 -3.59 -10.19
CA GLY A 328 -14.57 -2.54 -9.24
C GLY A 328 -13.45 -1.64 -8.75
N GLU A 329 -12.19 -1.94 -9.04
CA GLU A 329 -11.09 -1.02 -8.74
C GLU A 329 -11.28 0.31 -9.51
N PRO A 330 -11.27 1.48 -8.83
CA PRO A 330 -11.58 2.75 -9.43
C PRO A 330 -10.44 3.27 -10.30
N LYS A 331 -10.76 3.74 -11.49
CA LYS A 331 -9.78 4.38 -12.38
C LYS A 331 -9.70 5.87 -12.09
N ALA A 332 -8.48 6.40 -12.04
CA ALA A 332 -8.26 7.82 -11.88
C ALA A 332 -8.75 8.61 -13.10
N LYS A 333 -9.36 9.76 -12.83
CA LYS A 333 -9.74 10.74 -13.85
C LYS A 333 -9.28 12.13 -13.39
N ASP A 334 -8.57 12.82 -14.28
CA ASP A 334 -8.01 14.15 -14.00
C ASP A 334 -7.19 14.21 -12.68
N GLY A 335 -6.46 13.14 -12.36
CA GLY A 335 -5.66 13.02 -11.14
C GLY A 335 -6.46 12.75 -9.84
N PHE A 336 -7.70 12.27 -9.95
CA PHE A 336 -8.57 11.96 -8.82
C PHE A 336 -9.24 10.60 -8.95
N ILE A 337 -9.55 10.00 -7.81
CA ILE A 337 -10.44 8.84 -7.67
C ILE A 337 -11.72 9.27 -6.96
N GLU A 338 -12.85 8.79 -7.45
CA GLU A 338 -14.15 8.87 -6.80
C GLU A 338 -14.61 7.47 -6.41
N LEU A 339 -15.05 7.30 -5.16
CA LEU A 339 -15.63 6.05 -4.70
C LEU A 339 -17.15 6.11 -4.86
N ASP A 340 -17.73 5.06 -5.47
CA ASP A 340 -19.18 4.93 -5.57
C ASP A 340 -19.78 4.79 -4.15
N GLU A 341 -20.76 5.60 -3.83
CA GLU A 341 -21.44 5.61 -2.52
C GLU A 341 -22.41 4.44 -2.34
N ASN A 342 -22.78 3.78 -3.43
CA ASN A 342 -23.75 2.69 -3.44
C ASN A 342 -23.11 1.30 -3.30
N ILE A 343 -21.79 1.23 -3.23
CA ILE A 343 -21.08 -0.05 -2.98
C ILE A 343 -21.30 -0.52 -1.55
N SER A 344 -21.20 -1.83 -1.34
CA SER A 344 -21.12 -2.45 -0.03
C SER A 344 -19.78 -3.16 0.12
N GLY A 345 -19.20 -3.08 1.32
CA GLY A 345 -17.87 -3.63 1.56
C GLY A 345 -16.79 -2.78 0.88
N LEU A 346 -15.82 -3.45 0.30
CA LEU A 346 -14.75 -2.81 -0.49
C LEU A 346 -15.22 -2.40 -1.89
N GLY A 347 -16.33 -2.97 -2.40
CA GLY A 347 -16.82 -2.68 -3.75
C GLY A 347 -16.07 -3.42 -4.87
N ILE A 348 -15.31 -4.44 -4.54
CA ILE A 348 -14.61 -5.29 -5.49
C ILE A 348 -15.22 -6.68 -5.60
N THR A 349 -15.04 -7.32 -6.74
CA THR A 349 -15.33 -8.74 -6.96
C THR A 349 -14.17 -9.38 -7.71
N ILE A 350 -14.05 -10.69 -7.62
CA ILE A 350 -13.04 -11.43 -8.37
C ILE A 350 -13.44 -11.44 -9.85
N ASN A 351 -12.47 -11.22 -10.73
CA ASN A 351 -12.65 -11.34 -12.16
C ASN A 351 -12.47 -12.81 -12.59
N GLU A 352 -13.57 -13.57 -12.63
CA GLU A 352 -13.56 -14.99 -12.98
C GLU A 352 -12.92 -15.25 -14.35
N LYS A 353 -13.14 -14.36 -15.34
CA LYS A 353 -12.54 -14.50 -16.67
C LYS A 353 -11.01 -14.39 -16.65
N ALA A 354 -10.47 -13.57 -15.75
CA ALA A 354 -9.04 -13.49 -15.58
C ALA A 354 -8.49 -14.78 -14.98
N LEU A 355 -9.21 -15.39 -14.04
CA LEU A 355 -8.83 -16.69 -13.45
C LEU A 355 -8.85 -17.83 -14.49
N GLU A 356 -9.83 -17.85 -15.38
CA GLU A 356 -9.95 -18.87 -16.43
C GLU A 356 -8.85 -18.77 -17.51
N SER A 357 -8.37 -17.55 -17.79
CA SER A 357 -7.38 -17.30 -18.85
C SER A 357 -5.93 -17.62 -18.44
N PHE A 358 -5.68 -17.86 -17.15
CA PHE A 358 -4.36 -18.14 -16.63
C PHE A 358 -4.38 -19.53 -15.94
N ASP A 359 -3.71 -20.49 -16.58
CA ASP A 359 -3.60 -21.85 -16.07
C ASP A 359 -2.94 -21.85 -14.66
N VAL A 360 -3.71 -22.18 -13.65
CA VAL A 360 -3.30 -22.16 -12.24
C VAL A 360 -2.49 -23.42 -11.87
N THR A 361 -1.88 -24.07 -12.83
CA THR A 361 -1.02 -25.22 -12.62
C THR A 361 0.43 -24.77 -12.40
N GLY A 362 0.76 -24.54 -11.13
CA GLY A 362 2.12 -24.29 -10.68
C GLY A 362 2.23 -24.54 -9.20
#